data_cc0ab641096074f00483614075813ceb
#
_entry.id   cc0ab641096074f00483614075813ceb
#
_cell.length_a   1.000
_cell.length_b   1.000
_cell.length_c   1.000
_cell.angle_alpha   90.00
_cell.angle_beta   90.00
_cell.angle_gamma   90.00
#
_symmetry.space_group_name_H-M   'P 1'
#
loop_
_entity.id
_entity.type
_entity.pdbx_description
1 polymer ?
#
loop_
_entity_poly.entity_id
_entity_poly.type
_entity_poly.pdbx_seq_one_letter_code
_entity_poly.pdbx_strand_id
1 'polypeptide(L)'
;KDGYSFHANYDSLDVTYDEYKAAYERIFTRSGIDFKAIIGDGGAMGGKDSQEFMAVTPARTDLDRWVVLDKSVPSFDEIPAEVQEEIKAELLKWMVSGEDTIAYSSESTYAANLEMATNEYKPSNRVVSEEEVKRVETPGVKSIDEVANFLNVSESATIKTLVYIADGEPVVALLVGNDQLNEVKLKNYLGADFFEPATEVEVKELLGADFGSLGPVDLPE
;
A
#
# COMPACT_ATOMS: atom_id res chain seq x y z
N LYS A 1 23.91 -5.19 12.45
CA LYS A 1 23.01 -4.03 12.55
C LYS A 1 23.85 -2.76 12.65
N ASP A 2 23.46 -1.70 11.99
CA ASP A 2 24.09 -0.38 12.02
C ASP A 2 25.54 -0.36 11.46
N GLY A 3 25.77 -1.08 10.37
CA GLY A 3 27.02 -1.02 9.62
C GLY A 3 26.96 0.08 8.57
N TYR A 4 27.94 0.97 8.56
CA TYR A 4 28.03 2.09 7.61
C TYR A 4 29.35 2.06 6.87
N SER A 5 29.32 2.50 5.61
CA SER A 5 30.52 2.75 4.82
C SER A 5 30.47 4.15 4.23
N PHE A 6 31.63 4.76 4.03
CA PHE A 6 31.77 6.11 3.51
C PHE A 6 32.64 6.09 2.27
N HIS A 7 32.21 6.74 1.21
CA HIS A 7 32.81 6.65 -0.11
C HIS A 7 33.07 8.03 -0.71
N ALA A 8 34.16 8.16 -1.45
CA ALA A 8 34.52 9.39 -2.14
C ALA A 8 33.78 9.56 -3.49
N ASN A 9 33.26 8.47 -4.03
CA ASN A 9 32.53 8.45 -5.32
C ASN A 9 31.57 7.27 -5.37
N TYR A 10 30.66 7.29 -6.33
CA TYR A 10 29.65 6.24 -6.53
C TYR A 10 30.26 4.89 -6.92
N ASP A 11 31.30 4.85 -7.73
CA ASP A 11 31.92 3.58 -8.16
C ASP A 11 32.40 2.74 -6.96
N SER A 12 33.03 3.39 -5.97
CA SER A 12 33.45 2.70 -4.75
C SER A 12 32.28 2.34 -3.83
N LEU A 13 31.20 3.11 -3.86
CA LEU A 13 29.97 2.81 -3.13
C LEU A 13 29.31 1.56 -3.72
N ASP A 14 29.16 1.50 -5.04
CA ASP A 14 28.49 0.40 -5.73
C ASP A 14 29.20 -0.94 -5.47
N VAL A 15 30.54 -0.95 -5.51
CA VAL A 15 31.33 -2.16 -5.17
C VAL A 15 31.03 -2.63 -3.73
N THR A 16 31.02 -1.72 -2.77
CA THR A 16 30.74 -2.07 -1.38
C THR A 16 29.27 -2.46 -1.16
N TYR A 17 28.37 -1.82 -1.87
CA TYR A 17 26.96 -2.18 -1.85
C TYR A 17 26.72 -3.62 -2.29
N ASP A 18 27.34 -4.04 -3.40
CA ASP A 18 27.29 -5.41 -3.90
C ASP A 18 27.92 -6.41 -2.93
N GLU A 19 29.02 -6.04 -2.25
CA GLU A 19 29.63 -6.87 -1.21
C GLU A 19 28.69 -7.08 -0.01
N TYR A 20 28.02 -6.02 0.45
CA TYR A 20 27.01 -6.10 1.52
C TYR A 20 25.83 -6.97 1.11
N LYS A 21 25.29 -6.76 -0.09
CA LYS A 21 24.20 -7.57 -0.64
C LYS A 21 24.58 -9.05 -0.65
N ALA A 22 25.71 -9.39 -1.22
CA ALA A 22 26.22 -10.77 -1.24
C ALA A 22 26.46 -11.34 0.16
N ALA A 23 26.85 -10.51 1.12
CA ALA A 23 27.00 -10.94 2.51
C ALA A 23 25.66 -11.26 3.16
N TYR A 24 24.64 -10.41 2.99
CA TYR A 24 23.29 -10.66 3.50
C TYR A 24 22.67 -11.91 2.88
N GLU A 25 22.77 -12.10 1.57
CA GLU A 25 22.30 -13.30 0.88
C GLU A 25 22.92 -14.58 1.48
N ARG A 26 24.24 -14.57 1.72
CA ARG A 26 24.93 -15.70 2.37
C ARG A 26 24.46 -15.94 3.81
N ILE A 27 24.24 -14.86 4.57
CA ILE A 27 23.81 -14.96 5.97
C ILE A 27 22.42 -15.60 6.03
N PHE A 28 21.46 -15.08 5.29
CA PHE A 28 20.07 -15.56 5.33
C PHE A 28 19.95 -16.98 4.75
N THR A 29 20.66 -17.28 3.67
CA THR A 29 20.72 -18.64 3.11
C THR A 29 21.29 -19.64 4.13
N ARG A 30 22.39 -19.30 4.79
CA ARG A 30 23.00 -20.18 5.82
C ARG A 30 22.15 -20.32 7.07
N SER A 31 21.33 -19.33 7.36
CA SER A 31 20.37 -19.38 8.47
C SER A 31 19.10 -20.16 8.12
N GLY A 32 18.95 -20.63 6.87
CA GLY A 32 17.77 -21.37 6.42
C GLY A 32 16.50 -20.52 6.35
N ILE A 33 16.64 -19.20 6.20
CA ILE A 33 15.52 -18.27 6.09
C ILE A 33 15.12 -18.18 4.61
N ASP A 34 13.85 -18.42 4.30
CA ASP A 34 13.29 -18.05 3.00
C ASP A 34 13.12 -16.53 2.96
N PHE A 35 13.78 -15.88 2.01
CA PHE A 35 13.82 -14.42 1.92
C PHE A 35 13.75 -13.96 0.47
N LYS A 36 13.34 -12.70 0.30
CA LYS A 36 13.44 -11.95 -0.95
C LYS A 36 14.23 -10.67 -0.70
N ALA A 37 15.20 -10.40 -1.56
CA ALA A 37 15.78 -9.07 -1.65
C ALA A 37 14.84 -8.21 -2.49
N ILE A 38 14.18 -7.25 -1.87
CA ILE A 38 13.18 -6.40 -2.50
C ILE A 38 13.75 -5.02 -2.80
N ILE A 39 13.19 -4.37 -3.82
CA ILE A 39 13.41 -2.94 -4.04
C ILE A 39 12.52 -2.21 -3.04
N GLY A 40 13.13 -1.41 -2.18
CA GLY A 40 12.46 -0.60 -1.17
C GLY A 40 12.43 0.88 -1.55
N ASP A 41 11.53 1.63 -0.96
CA ASP A 41 11.54 3.09 -1.02
C ASP A 41 12.66 3.65 -0.13
N GLY A 42 13.42 4.62 -0.64
CA GLY A 42 14.52 5.26 0.12
C GLY A 42 14.05 6.13 1.29
N GLY A 43 12.76 6.39 1.39
CA GLY A 43 12.13 7.19 2.43
C GLY A 43 12.68 8.62 2.50
N ALA A 44 12.55 9.24 3.66
CA ALA A 44 12.99 10.61 3.90
C ALA A 44 14.53 10.79 3.84
N MET A 45 15.29 9.71 3.98
CA MET A 45 16.76 9.77 3.87
C MET A 45 17.24 9.79 2.42
N GLY A 46 16.35 9.48 1.47
CA GLY A 46 16.67 9.43 0.05
C GLY A 46 17.59 8.26 -0.32
N GLY A 47 18.00 8.23 -1.57
CA GLY A 47 18.86 7.18 -2.13
C GLY A 47 18.24 6.62 -3.40
N LYS A 48 19.08 6.21 -4.35
CA LYS A 48 18.59 5.67 -5.63
C LYS A 48 18.23 4.19 -5.55
N ASP A 49 18.93 3.44 -4.73
CA ASP A 49 18.89 1.98 -4.71
C ASP A 49 18.77 1.49 -3.27
N SER A 50 17.55 1.53 -2.73
CA SER A 50 17.26 0.92 -1.45
C SER A 50 16.88 -0.55 -1.67
N GLN A 51 17.49 -1.45 -0.91
CA GLN A 51 17.12 -2.86 -0.89
C GLN A 51 16.88 -3.33 0.55
N GLU A 52 15.83 -4.11 0.70
CA GLU A 52 15.50 -4.77 1.95
C GLU A 52 15.49 -6.28 1.77
N PHE A 53 15.91 -7.00 2.79
CA PHE A 53 15.89 -8.46 2.81
C PHE A 53 14.71 -8.91 3.66
N MET A 54 13.59 -9.19 3.00
CA MET A 54 12.33 -9.57 3.66
C MET A 54 12.22 -11.07 3.81
N ALA A 55 12.07 -11.56 5.04
CA ALA A 55 11.73 -12.95 5.28
C ALA A 55 10.30 -13.23 4.80
N VAL A 56 10.15 -14.22 3.92
CA VAL A 56 8.84 -14.64 3.44
C VAL A 56 8.20 -15.53 4.51
N THR A 57 7.23 -14.99 5.21
CA THR A 57 6.40 -15.78 6.11
C THR A 57 5.08 -16.06 5.40
N PRO A 58 4.75 -17.33 5.07
CA PRO A 58 3.41 -17.65 4.66
C PRO A 58 2.47 -17.24 5.79
N ALA A 59 1.38 -16.55 5.46
CA ALA A 59 0.30 -16.34 6.40
C ALA A 59 -0.19 -17.74 6.84
N ARG A 60 0.26 -18.18 7.99
CA ARG A 60 -0.11 -19.50 8.50
C ARG A 60 -1.47 -19.39 9.15
N THR A 61 -2.43 -20.04 8.54
CA THR A 61 -3.76 -20.28 9.11
C THR A 61 -3.84 -21.57 9.91
N ASP A 62 -2.75 -22.37 9.96
CA ASP A 62 -2.69 -23.63 10.66
C ASP A 62 -2.34 -23.39 12.14
N LEU A 63 -3.35 -23.37 12.97
CA LEU A 63 -3.23 -23.45 14.42
C LEU A 63 -2.82 -24.86 14.92
N ASP A 64 -2.48 -25.79 14.00
CA ASP A 64 -2.01 -27.14 14.28
C ASP A 64 -0.70 -27.19 15.10
N ARG A 65 -0.12 -26.02 15.38
CA ARG A 65 1.08 -25.86 16.20
C ARG A 65 0.84 -25.13 17.52
N TRP A 66 -0.36 -25.24 18.07
CA TRP A 66 -0.59 -24.77 19.43
C TRP A 66 0.29 -25.58 20.40
N VAL A 67 1.35 -24.96 20.89
CA VAL A 67 2.25 -25.59 21.84
C VAL A 67 1.86 -25.12 23.22
N VAL A 68 1.32 -26.01 24.02
CA VAL A 68 1.07 -25.80 25.45
C VAL A 68 2.42 -25.84 26.15
N LEU A 69 2.95 -24.72 26.54
CA LEU A 69 4.20 -24.61 27.30
C LEU A 69 4.00 -24.86 28.80
N ASP A 70 2.79 -24.70 29.28
CA ASP A 70 2.40 -24.91 30.67
C ASP A 70 1.19 -25.85 30.72
N LYS A 71 1.32 -26.95 31.47
CA LYS A 71 0.25 -27.93 31.65
C LYS A 71 -0.98 -27.41 32.41
N SER A 72 -0.89 -26.23 33.01
CA SER A 72 -2.03 -25.54 33.65
C SER A 72 -2.91 -24.80 32.62
N VAL A 73 -2.46 -24.65 31.39
CA VAL A 73 -3.23 -24.04 30.31
C VAL A 73 -3.90 -25.15 29.50
N PRO A 74 -5.22 -25.12 29.28
CA PRO A 74 -5.91 -26.10 28.46
C PRO A 74 -5.35 -26.16 27.05
N SER A 75 -5.35 -27.32 26.44
CA SER A 75 -5.03 -27.45 25.01
C SER A 75 -6.07 -26.67 24.19
N PHE A 76 -5.72 -26.27 22.96
CA PHE A 76 -6.63 -25.51 22.13
C PHE A 76 -7.98 -26.22 21.92
N ASP A 77 -7.96 -27.52 21.76
CA ASP A 77 -9.16 -28.35 21.57
C ASP A 77 -10.05 -28.45 22.83
N GLU A 78 -9.51 -28.13 24.00
CA GLU A 78 -10.24 -28.12 25.27
C GLU A 78 -10.91 -26.78 25.57
N ILE A 79 -10.63 -25.77 24.75
CA ILE A 79 -11.22 -24.43 24.84
C ILE A 79 -12.61 -24.43 24.14
N PRO A 80 -13.64 -23.76 24.71
CA PRO A 80 -14.94 -23.66 24.06
C PRO A 80 -14.81 -23.08 22.63
N ALA A 81 -15.55 -23.63 21.68
CA ALA A 81 -15.47 -23.30 20.26
C ALA A 81 -15.63 -21.78 19.97
N GLU A 82 -16.48 -21.10 20.74
CA GLU A 82 -16.68 -19.65 20.63
C GLU A 82 -15.39 -18.88 20.95
N VAL A 83 -14.68 -19.31 22.01
CA VAL A 83 -13.40 -18.70 22.42
C VAL A 83 -12.28 -19.08 21.44
N GLN A 84 -12.31 -20.28 20.87
CA GLN A 84 -11.36 -20.66 19.80
C GLN A 84 -11.46 -19.73 18.60
N GLU A 85 -12.67 -19.36 18.18
CA GLU A 85 -12.87 -18.46 17.05
C GLU A 85 -12.41 -17.02 17.36
N GLU A 86 -12.60 -16.54 18.59
CA GLU A 86 -12.04 -15.26 19.03
C GLU A 86 -10.51 -15.26 19.03
N ILE A 87 -9.90 -16.35 19.57
CA ILE A 87 -8.45 -16.52 19.57
C ILE A 87 -7.90 -16.59 18.14
N LYS A 88 -8.55 -17.35 17.25
CA LYS A 88 -8.19 -17.43 15.83
C LYS A 88 -8.25 -16.06 15.16
N ALA A 89 -9.34 -15.30 15.38
CA ALA A 89 -9.50 -13.97 14.80
C ALA A 89 -8.44 -13.00 15.31
N GLU A 90 -8.07 -13.06 16.58
CA GLU A 90 -7.04 -12.22 17.16
C GLU A 90 -5.64 -12.62 16.68
N LEU A 91 -5.34 -13.93 16.66
CA LEU A 91 -4.08 -14.45 16.11
C LEU A 91 -3.94 -14.13 14.62
N LEU A 92 -5.02 -14.18 13.82
CA LEU A 92 -4.99 -13.76 12.42
C LEU A 92 -4.58 -12.30 12.27
N LYS A 93 -5.07 -11.39 13.11
CA LYS A 93 -4.61 -9.99 13.13
C LYS A 93 -3.11 -9.88 13.40
N TRP A 94 -2.58 -10.68 14.33
CA TRP A 94 -1.15 -10.71 14.65
C TRP A 94 -0.31 -11.39 13.57
N MET A 95 -0.85 -12.39 12.89
CA MET A 95 -0.14 -13.17 11.86
C MET A 95 -0.15 -12.48 10.50
N VAL A 96 -1.14 -11.60 10.24
CA VAL A 96 -1.22 -10.76 9.03
C VAL A 96 -0.40 -9.47 9.19
N SER A 97 0.05 -9.14 10.40
CA SER A 97 0.94 -8.01 10.64
C SER A 97 2.41 -8.38 10.34
N GLY A 98 2.72 -8.70 9.08
CA GLY A 98 4.07 -8.54 8.57
C GLY A 98 4.46 -7.05 8.59
N GLU A 99 5.76 -6.75 8.65
CA GLU A 99 6.22 -5.36 8.60
C GLU A 99 5.84 -4.68 7.29
N ASP A 100 5.73 -5.47 6.19
CA ASP A 100 5.38 -4.93 4.88
C ASP A 100 4.75 -5.98 3.97
N THR A 101 4.04 -5.52 2.94
CA THR A 101 3.51 -6.36 1.86
C THR A 101 4.42 -6.25 0.65
N ILE A 102 4.89 -7.40 0.16
CA ILE A 102 5.78 -7.47 -1.00
C ILE A 102 5.08 -8.09 -2.21
N ALA A 103 5.38 -7.55 -3.39
CA ALA A 103 5.05 -8.13 -4.67
C ALA A 103 6.30 -8.78 -5.27
N TYR A 104 6.23 -10.05 -5.65
CA TYR A 104 7.37 -10.73 -6.27
C TYR A 104 6.92 -11.67 -7.41
N SER A 105 7.84 -11.95 -8.32
CA SER A 105 7.65 -12.90 -9.40
C SER A 105 8.12 -14.30 -8.99
N SER A 106 7.38 -15.33 -9.34
CA SER A 106 7.83 -16.72 -9.23
C SER A 106 8.79 -17.13 -10.36
N GLU A 107 8.84 -16.36 -11.45
CA GLU A 107 9.59 -16.70 -12.68
C GLU A 107 10.82 -15.82 -12.91
N SER A 108 11.01 -14.79 -12.09
CA SER A 108 12.12 -13.85 -12.20
C SER A 108 12.65 -13.42 -10.83
N THR A 109 13.71 -12.63 -10.82
CA THR A 109 14.28 -12.04 -9.59
C THR A 109 13.57 -10.77 -9.12
N TYR A 110 12.45 -10.39 -9.78
CA TYR A 110 11.72 -9.18 -9.40
C TYR A 110 11.04 -9.36 -8.05
N ALA A 111 11.32 -8.45 -7.13
CA ALA A 111 10.62 -8.31 -5.86
C ALA A 111 10.70 -6.85 -5.40
N ALA A 112 9.58 -6.30 -4.92
CA ALA A 112 9.47 -4.93 -4.45
C ALA A 112 8.40 -4.84 -3.34
N ASN A 113 8.51 -3.83 -2.45
CA ASN A 113 7.38 -3.45 -1.60
C ASN A 113 6.26 -2.81 -2.45
N LEU A 114 5.09 -2.56 -1.86
CA LEU A 114 3.96 -2.03 -2.63
C LEU A 114 4.21 -0.62 -3.16
N GLU A 115 5.04 0.16 -2.48
CA GLU A 115 5.41 1.52 -2.83
C GLU A 115 6.26 1.56 -4.11
N MET A 116 7.11 0.54 -4.29
CA MET A 116 8.00 0.44 -5.45
C MET A 116 7.50 -0.54 -6.51
N ALA A 117 6.53 -1.40 -6.18
CA ALA A 117 6.01 -2.39 -7.12
C ALA A 117 5.40 -1.72 -8.35
N THR A 118 5.83 -2.15 -9.54
CA THR A 118 5.30 -1.68 -10.82
C THR A 118 4.47 -2.76 -11.48
N ASN A 119 3.43 -2.35 -12.20
CA ASN A 119 2.61 -3.23 -13.02
C ASN A 119 2.43 -2.64 -14.41
N GLU A 120 2.13 -3.48 -15.37
CA GLU A 120 1.74 -3.02 -16.69
C GLU A 120 0.30 -2.45 -16.62
N TYR A 121 0.16 -1.16 -16.94
CA TYR A 121 -1.16 -0.56 -17.04
C TYR A 121 -1.90 -1.12 -18.25
N LYS A 122 -3.01 -1.78 -18.00
CA LYS A 122 -3.95 -2.20 -19.05
C LYS A 122 -5.09 -1.18 -19.07
N PRO A 123 -5.17 -0.31 -20.10
CA PRO A 123 -6.26 0.64 -20.20
C PRO A 123 -7.59 -0.14 -20.22
N SER A 124 -8.54 0.28 -19.40
CA SER A 124 -9.88 -0.28 -19.45
C SER A 124 -10.50 0.05 -20.80
N ASN A 125 -11.15 -0.91 -21.45
CA ASN A 125 -11.95 -0.69 -22.66
C ASN A 125 -13.26 0.06 -22.31
N ARG A 126 -13.12 1.22 -21.65
CA ARG A 126 -14.28 2.06 -21.35
C ARG A 126 -14.77 2.67 -22.64
N VAL A 127 -16.01 2.37 -22.96
CA VAL A 127 -16.70 3.03 -24.08
C VAL A 127 -16.96 4.48 -23.63
N VAL A 128 -16.43 5.44 -24.36
CA VAL A 128 -16.76 6.83 -24.18
C VAL A 128 -18.24 6.99 -24.53
N SER A 129 -19.05 7.41 -23.56
CA SER A 129 -20.44 7.72 -23.83
C SER A 129 -20.54 9.02 -24.64
N GLU A 130 -21.36 9.01 -25.69
CA GLU A 130 -21.73 10.22 -26.43
C GLU A 130 -22.92 10.97 -25.79
N GLU A 131 -23.42 10.46 -24.65
CA GLU A 131 -24.51 11.08 -23.95
C GLU A 131 -24.07 12.38 -23.28
N GLU A 132 -24.99 13.35 -23.27
CA GLU A 132 -24.80 14.61 -22.56
C GLU A 132 -24.67 14.38 -21.04
N VAL A 133 -23.80 15.15 -20.38
CA VAL A 133 -23.63 15.12 -18.92
C VAL A 133 -24.95 15.50 -18.24
N LYS A 134 -25.43 14.65 -17.34
CA LYS A 134 -26.66 14.87 -16.58
C LYS A 134 -26.32 15.12 -15.12
N ARG A 135 -26.90 16.18 -14.55
CA ARG A 135 -26.84 16.43 -13.12
C ARG A 135 -27.88 15.57 -12.39
N VAL A 136 -27.41 14.80 -11.39
CA VAL A 136 -28.25 13.96 -10.55
C VAL A 136 -28.09 14.40 -9.10
N GLU A 137 -29.21 14.66 -8.41
CA GLU A 137 -29.23 14.98 -6.99
C GLU A 137 -29.01 13.70 -6.17
N THR A 138 -28.01 13.70 -5.28
CA THR A 138 -27.67 12.55 -4.42
C THR A 138 -27.74 12.92 -2.93
N PRO A 139 -28.93 13.23 -2.40
CA PRO A 139 -29.08 13.73 -1.04
C PRO A 139 -28.67 12.70 0.00
N GLY A 140 -27.73 13.06 0.88
CA GLY A 140 -27.26 12.21 1.97
C GLY A 140 -26.30 11.09 1.56
N VAL A 141 -25.94 11.00 0.28
CA VAL A 141 -25.03 10.00 -0.29
C VAL A 141 -23.61 10.58 -0.36
N LYS A 142 -22.62 9.94 0.26
CA LYS A 142 -21.25 10.46 0.35
C LYS A 142 -20.16 9.46 -0.03
N SER A 143 -20.39 8.17 0.25
CA SER A 143 -19.39 7.13 -0.05
C SER A 143 -19.57 6.55 -1.46
N ILE A 144 -18.54 5.92 -1.99
CA ILE A 144 -18.55 5.34 -3.34
C ILE A 144 -19.61 4.24 -3.47
N ASP A 145 -19.72 3.37 -2.46
CA ASP A 145 -20.71 2.30 -2.41
C ASP A 145 -22.15 2.87 -2.35
N GLU A 146 -22.38 3.91 -1.56
CA GLU A 146 -23.69 4.58 -1.51
C GLU A 146 -24.04 5.22 -2.86
N VAL A 147 -23.10 5.92 -3.50
CA VAL A 147 -23.30 6.52 -4.84
C VAL A 147 -23.57 5.44 -5.88
N ALA A 148 -22.77 4.38 -5.89
CA ALA A 148 -22.92 3.28 -6.83
C ALA A 148 -24.29 2.59 -6.68
N ASN A 149 -24.70 2.32 -5.44
CA ASN A 149 -26.02 1.75 -5.14
C ASN A 149 -27.16 2.70 -5.52
N PHE A 150 -27.06 3.99 -5.20
CA PHE A 150 -28.08 4.99 -5.51
C PHE A 150 -28.30 5.13 -7.03
N LEU A 151 -27.22 5.15 -7.80
CA LEU A 151 -27.26 5.26 -9.26
C LEU A 151 -27.45 3.91 -9.97
N ASN A 152 -27.48 2.79 -9.22
CA ASN A 152 -27.54 1.43 -9.75
C ASN A 152 -26.44 1.15 -10.79
N VAL A 153 -25.22 1.52 -10.45
CA VAL A 153 -24.02 1.27 -11.24
C VAL A 153 -22.97 0.51 -10.42
N SER A 154 -21.93 -0.02 -11.05
CA SER A 154 -20.81 -0.60 -10.31
C SER A 154 -19.92 0.49 -9.71
N GLU A 155 -19.27 0.23 -8.58
CA GLU A 155 -18.28 1.16 -8.01
C GLU A 155 -17.18 1.52 -9.03
N SER A 156 -16.79 0.57 -9.90
CA SER A 156 -15.85 0.83 -10.97
C SER A 156 -16.34 1.79 -12.06
N ALA A 157 -17.63 2.09 -12.09
CA ALA A 157 -18.19 3.11 -12.98
C ALA A 157 -18.22 4.52 -12.35
N THR A 158 -17.85 4.63 -11.06
CA THR A 158 -17.74 5.91 -10.37
C THR A 158 -16.31 6.43 -10.39
N ILE A 159 -16.14 7.72 -10.09
CA ILE A 159 -14.85 8.38 -9.91
C ILE A 159 -14.84 9.00 -8.53
N LYS A 160 -13.75 8.78 -7.79
CA LYS A 160 -13.48 9.49 -6.54
C LYS A 160 -12.38 10.53 -6.74
N THR A 161 -12.56 11.64 -6.09
CA THR A 161 -11.63 12.76 -6.12
C THR A 161 -10.96 12.88 -4.75
N LEU A 162 -9.64 12.83 -4.72
CA LEU A 162 -8.82 13.01 -3.53
C LEU A 162 -8.00 14.29 -3.70
N VAL A 163 -7.85 15.05 -2.63
CA VAL A 163 -7.09 16.29 -2.64
C VAL A 163 -5.95 16.19 -1.64
N TYR A 164 -4.77 16.53 -2.10
CA TYR A 164 -3.53 16.54 -1.32
C TYR A 164 -2.85 17.89 -1.45
N ILE A 165 -1.98 18.18 -0.50
CA ILE A 165 -1.04 19.30 -0.56
C ILE A 165 0.35 18.70 -0.75
N ALA A 166 1.01 19.06 -1.86
CA ALA A 166 2.37 18.64 -2.19
C ALA A 166 3.28 19.88 -2.20
N ASP A 167 4.22 19.97 -1.27
CA ASP A 167 5.13 21.10 -1.10
C ASP A 167 4.41 22.47 -1.04
N GLY A 168 3.20 22.49 -0.48
CA GLY A 168 2.36 23.67 -0.35
C GLY A 168 1.43 23.94 -1.54
N GLU A 169 1.51 23.13 -2.60
CA GLU A 169 0.66 23.25 -3.80
C GLU A 169 -0.45 22.18 -3.79
N PRO A 170 -1.69 22.52 -4.18
CA PRO A 170 -2.78 21.55 -4.21
C PRO A 170 -2.64 20.56 -5.37
N VAL A 171 -2.90 19.29 -5.08
CA VAL A 171 -2.92 18.21 -6.06
C VAL A 171 -4.26 17.49 -5.99
N VAL A 172 -4.93 17.37 -7.12
CA VAL A 172 -6.19 16.65 -7.25
C VAL A 172 -5.94 15.32 -7.94
N ALA A 173 -6.19 14.21 -7.23
CA ALA A 173 -6.08 12.86 -7.77
C ALA A 173 -7.47 12.27 -8.06
N LEU A 174 -7.67 11.86 -9.30
CA LEU A 174 -8.90 11.22 -9.75
C LEU A 174 -8.68 9.72 -9.91
N LEU A 175 -9.46 8.92 -9.21
CA LEU A 175 -9.39 7.47 -9.27
C LEU A 175 -10.74 6.86 -9.61
N VAL A 176 -10.69 5.66 -10.16
CA VAL A 176 -11.87 4.80 -10.24
C VAL A 176 -12.37 4.50 -8.84
N GLY A 177 -13.69 4.44 -8.64
CA GLY A 177 -14.28 4.37 -7.30
C GLY A 177 -13.77 3.22 -6.44
N ASN A 178 -13.54 2.03 -7.02
CA ASN A 178 -13.03 0.87 -6.31
C ASN A 178 -11.50 0.78 -6.22
N ASP A 179 -10.75 1.70 -6.84
CA ASP A 179 -9.28 1.74 -6.74
C ASP A 179 -8.86 2.48 -5.46
N GLN A 180 -7.64 2.23 -5.02
CA GLN A 180 -7.02 2.93 -3.90
C GLN A 180 -5.74 3.62 -4.37
N LEU A 181 -5.54 4.83 -3.87
CA LEU A 181 -4.30 5.57 -4.11
C LEU A 181 -3.19 5.02 -3.20
N ASN A 182 -2.02 4.76 -3.80
CA ASN A 182 -0.80 4.63 -3.02
C ASN A 182 -0.15 6.02 -2.92
N GLU A 183 -0.22 6.62 -1.74
CA GLU A 183 0.24 7.99 -1.48
C GLU A 183 1.74 8.13 -1.68
N VAL A 184 2.53 7.12 -1.30
CA VAL A 184 3.99 7.13 -1.47
C VAL A 184 4.35 7.12 -2.96
N LYS A 185 3.65 6.34 -3.78
CA LYS A 185 3.85 6.36 -5.24
C LYS A 185 3.52 7.72 -5.85
N LEU A 186 2.43 8.34 -5.42
CA LEU A 186 2.05 9.65 -5.93
C LEU A 186 3.06 10.71 -5.49
N LYS A 187 3.47 10.72 -4.22
CA LYS A 187 4.51 11.59 -3.70
C LYS A 187 5.81 11.46 -4.52
N ASN A 188 6.28 10.23 -4.73
CA ASN A 188 7.50 9.96 -5.49
C ASN A 188 7.37 10.37 -6.97
N TYR A 189 6.20 10.16 -7.58
CA TYR A 189 5.92 10.60 -8.95
C TYR A 189 5.97 12.12 -9.10
N LEU A 190 5.45 12.85 -8.11
CA LEU A 190 5.47 14.30 -8.07
C LEU A 190 6.87 14.86 -7.72
N GLY A 191 7.75 14.05 -7.13
CA GLY A 191 9.04 14.49 -6.60
C GLY A 191 8.90 15.41 -5.39
N ALA A 192 7.81 15.30 -4.64
CA ALA A 192 7.52 16.17 -3.51
C ALA A 192 8.29 15.76 -2.25
N ASP A 193 8.79 16.74 -1.51
CA ASP A 193 9.40 16.50 -0.19
C ASP A 193 8.32 16.33 0.89
N PHE A 194 7.26 17.14 0.83
CA PHE A 194 6.11 17.07 1.73
C PHE A 194 4.85 16.71 0.95
N PHE A 195 4.06 15.79 1.48
CA PHE A 195 2.84 15.30 0.84
C PHE A 195 1.85 14.85 1.93
N GLU A 196 0.72 15.51 2.00
CA GLU A 196 -0.31 15.23 3.00
C GLU A 196 -1.72 15.42 2.45
N PRO A 197 -2.74 14.71 2.97
CA PRO A 197 -4.12 14.96 2.61
C PRO A 197 -4.53 16.40 2.95
N ALA A 198 -5.22 17.06 2.03
CA ALA A 198 -5.77 18.38 2.29
C ALA A 198 -6.83 18.32 3.41
N THR A 199 -6.88 19.35 4.24
CA THR A 199 -7.89 19.50 5.28
C THR A 199 -9.25 19.91 4.69
N GLU A 200 -10.34 19.73 5.46
CA GLU A 200 -11.68 20.17 5.02
C GLU A 200 -11.74 21.66 4.67
N VAL A 201 -10.99 22.48 5.39
CA VAL A 201 -10.94 23.92 5.15
C VAL A 201 -10.26 24.22 3.81
N GLU A 202 -9.11 23.62 3.55
CA GLU A 202 -8.37 23.78 2.29
C GLU A 202 -9.20 23.28 1.10
N VAL A 203 -9.83 22.10 1.21
CA VAL A 203 -10.68 21.58 0.16
C VAL A 203 -11.85 22.52 -0.14
N LYS A 204 -12.48 23.09 0.89
CA LYS A 204 -13.58 24.02 0.72
C LYS A 204 -13.14 25.34 0.10
N GLU A 205 -11.94 25.84 0.47
CA GLU A 205 -11.37 27.04 -0.13
C GLU A 205 -10.95 26.83 -1.59
N LEU A 206 -10.36 25.67 -1.90
CA LEU A 206 -9.86 25.34 -3.22
C LEU A 206 -10.99 24.98 -4.21
N LEU A 207 -11.93 24.14 -3.79
CA LEU A 207 -12.92 23.53 -4.69
C LEU A 207 -14.35 24.02 -4.44
N GLY A 208 -14.60 24.80 -3.39
CA GLY A 208 -15.93 25.31 -3.05
C GLY A 208 -16.94 24.25 -2.63
N ALA A 209 -16.49 23.02 -2.35
CA ALA A 209 -17.31 21.87 -1.99
C ALA A 209 -16.80 21.17 -0.73
N ASP A 210 -17.68 20.49 -0.02
CA ASP A 210 -17.35 19.71 1.16
C ASP A 210 -16.86 18.30 0.78
N PHE A 211 -16.12 17.63 1.68
CA PHE A 211 -15.72 16.24 1.51
C PHE A 211 -16.92 15.32 1.23
N GLY A 212 -16.71 14.35 0.33
CA GLY A 212 -17.74 13.40 -0.11
C GLY A 212 -18.65 13.96 -1.22
N SER A 213 -18.41 15.20 -1.69
CA SER A 213 -19.14 15.83 -2.79
C SER A 213 -18.21 16.34 -3.90
N LEU A 214 -16.99 15.84 -3.93
CA LEU A 214 -15.98 16.25 -4.90
C LEU A 214 -16.10 15.44 -6.18
N GLY A 215 -15.97 16.11 -7.33
CA GLY A 215 -16.01 15.50 -8.65
C GLY A 215 -15.00 16.14 -9.60
N PRO A 216 -14.80 15.56 -10.79
CA PRO A 216 -13.86 16.08 -11.79
C PRO A 216 -14.40 17.24 -12.63
N VAL A 217 -15.64 17.64 -12.41
CA VAL A 217 -16.31 18.69 -13.20
C VAL A 217 -16.13 20.03 -12.51
N ASP A 218 -15.84 21.07 -13.30
CA ASP A 218 -15.63 22.45 -12.84
C ASP A 218 -14.51 22.62 -11.80
N LEU A 219 -13.44 21.80 -11.92
CA LEU A 219 -12.23 22.02 -11.13
C LEU A 219 -11.56 23.33 -11.54
N PRO A 220 -11.04 24.12 -10.59
CA PRO A 220 -10.28 25.32 -10.91
C PRO A 220 -9.02 24.97 -11.73
N GLU A 221 -8.59 25.94 -12.59
CA GLU A 221 -7.38 25.81 -13.40
C GLU A 221 -6.10 25.84 -12.56
#